data_77b7c442b31b28d266675d60fa54c81a
#
_entry.id   77b7c442b31b28d266675d60fa54c81a
#
_cell.length_a   1.000
_cell.length_b   1.000
_cell.length_c   1.000
_cell.angle_alpha   90.00
_cell.angle_beta   90.00
_cell.angle_gamma   90.00
#
_symmetry.space_group_name_H-M   'P 1'
#
loop_
_entity.id
_entity.type
_entity.pdbx_description
1 polymer ?
#
loop_
_entity_poly.entity_id
_entity_poly.type
_entity_poly.pdbx_seq_one_letter_code
_entity_poly.pdbx_strand_id
1 'polypeptide(L)'
;MGWCALAVGTAQAVLDYVIPYVNDRLAFGEPISHRQSVAFMVADIGIELEGMRLATYRAASRAEQGRPFAREAALARQLCGEYGMKIGSAGVQLLGGHGYVKEHPVERWYRDLRAVAVLEGGVLV
;
A
#
# COMPACT_ATOMS: atom_id res chain seq x y z
N MET A 1 -11.50 -11.85 -0.05
CA MET A 1 -10.53 -11.50 -1.11
C MET A 1 -10.79 -10.12 -1.76
N GLY A 2 -12.03 -9.68 -1.89
CA GLY A 2 -12.34 -8.35 -2.47
C GLY A 2 -11.65 -7.19 -1.79
N TRP A 3 -11.59 -7.20 -0.46
CA TRP A 3 -10.85 -6.18 0.31
C TRP A 3 -9.35 -6.20 0.04
N CYS A 4 -8.78 -7.38 -0.20
CA CYS A 4 -7.37 -7.50 -0.58
C CYS A 4 -7.11 -6.89 -1.96
N ALA A 5 -7.97 -7.15 -2.92
CA ALA A 5 -7.87 -6.56 -4.26
C ALA A 5 -7.98 -5.04 -4.20
N LEU A 6 -8.90 -4.51 -3.39
CA LEU A 6 -9.03 -3.07 -3.15
C LEU A 6 -7.75 -2.48 -2.54
N ALA A 7 -7.20 -3.16 -1.52
CA ALA A 7 -5.96 -2.73 -0.88
C ALA A 7 -4.78 -2.70 -1.86
N VAL A 8 -4.65 -3.72 -2.71
CA VAL A 8 -3.60 -3.77 -3.76
C VAL A 8 -3.76 -2.61 -4.74
N GLY A 9 -4.97 -2.35 -5.22
CA GLY A 9 -5.23 -1.24 -6.13
C GLY A 9 -4.93 0.12 -5.51
N THR A 10 -5.33 0.34 -4.26
CA THR A 10 -5.06 1.58 -3.53
C THR A 10 -3.57 1.76 -3.27
N ALA A 11 -2.87 0.70 -2.87
CA ALA A 11 -1.42 0.72 -2.66
C ALA A 11 -0.66 1.00 -3.96
N GLN A 12 -1.14 0.46 -5.09
CA GLN A 12 -0.58 0.79 -6.40
C GLN A 12 -0.74 2.28 -6.72
N ALA A 13 -1.91 2.84 -6.42
CA ALA A 13 -2.15 4.27 -6.62
C ALA A 13 -1.20 5.14 -5.77
N VAL A 14 -0.90 4.73 -4.53
CA VAL A 14 0.10 5.40 -3.69
C VAL A 14 1.47 5.39 -4.38
N LEU A 15 1.92 4.21 -4.84
CA LEU A 15 3.22 4.08 -5.49
C LEU A 15 3.32 4.96 -6.75
N ASP A 16 2.29 4.90 -7.61
CA ASP A 16 2.25 5.66 -8.86
C ASP A 16 2.24 7.17 -8.61
N TYR A 17 1.69 7.60 -7.49
CA TYR A 17 1.65 9.01 -7.12
C TYR A 17 2.96 9.51 -6.51
N VAL A 18 3.58 8.74 -5.62
CA VAL A 18 4.78 9.19 -4.90
C VAL A 18 6.03 9.20 -5.77
N ILE A 19 6.14 8.31 -6.77
CA ILE A 19 7.32 8.25 -7.64
C ILE A 19 7.59 9.58 -8.35
N PRO A 20 6.64 10.15 -9.13
CA PRO A 20 6.88 11.45 -9.75
C PRO A 20 7.04 12.56 -8.71
N TYR A 21 6.29 12.52 -7.61
CA TYR A 21 6.38 13.54 -6.58
C TYR A 21 7.81 13.64 -5.99
N VAL A 22 8.41 12.52 -5.59
CA VAL A 22 9.76 12.54 -4.99
C VAL A 22 10.86 12.88 -6.00
N ASN A 23 10.61 12.64 -7.28
CA ASN A 23 11.55 13.01 -8.36
C ASN A 23 11.45 14.48 -8.73
N ASP A 24 10.29 15.11 -8.57
CA ASP A 24 10.02 16.50 -8.92
C ASP A 24 10.21 17.46 -7.75
N ARG A 25 9.95 17.01 -6.52
CA ARG A 25 10.05 17.86 -5.34
C ARG A 25 11.50 18.17 -5.01
N LEU A 26 11.83 19.45 -5.02
CA LEU A 26 13.16 19.94 -4.65
C LEU A 26 13.25 20.32 -3.19
N ALA A 27 14.31 19.88 -2.52
CA ALA A 27 14.69 20.31 -1.18
C ALA A 27 16.20 20.34 -1.08
N PHE A 28 16.74 21.41 -0.48
CA PHE A 28 18.19 21.61 -0.38
C PHE A 28 18.92 21.56 -1.72
N GLY A 29 18.26 22.06 -2.78
CA GLY A 29 18.86 22.20 -4.12
C GLY A 29 18.81 20.96 -5.01
N GLU A 30 18.16 19.86 -4.58
CA GLU A 30 18.06 18.62 -5.36
C GLU A 30 16.71 17.92 -5.15
N PRO A 31 16.30 17.00 -6.06
CA PRO A 31 15.14 16.16 -5.85
C PRO A 31 15.25 15.35 -4.56
N ILE A 32 14.15 15.22 -3.81
CA ILE A 32 14.17 14.47 -2.54
C ILE A 32 14.42 12.97 -2.77
N SER A 33 14.16 12.44 -3.97
CA SER A 33 14.49 11.07 -4.36
C SER A 33 16.00 10.76 -4.29
N HIS A 34 16.86 11.78 -4.33
CA HIS A 34 18.30 11.61 -4.17
C HIS A 34 18.72 11.26 -2.75
N ARG A 35 17.82 11.43 -1.78
CA ARG A 35 18.09 11.00 -0.40
C ARG A 35 17.81 9.51 -0.27
N GLN A 36 18.78 8.78 0.27
CA GLN A 36 18.72 7.33 0.40
C GLN A 36 17.51 6.86 1.21
N SER A 37 17.16 7.58 2.30
CA SER A 37 15.98 7.25 3.11
C SER A 37 14.68 7.35 2.32
N VAL A 38 14.55 8.32 1.42
CA VAL A 38 13.38 8.48 0.55
C VAL A 38 13.35 7.37 -0.49
N ALA A 39 14.46 7.12 -1.16
CA ALA A 39 14.56 6.07 -2.18
C ALA A 39 14.23 4.69 -1.61
N PHE A 40 14.73 4.38 -0.41
CA PHE A 40 14.45 3.10 0.25
C PHE A 40 12.98 2.97 0.66
N MET A 41 12.37 4.05 1.14
CA MET A 41 10.95 4.04 1.48
C MET A 41 10.08 3.75 0.25
N VAL A 42 10.39 4.33 -0.89
CA VAL A 42 9.69 4.04 -2.16
C VAL A 42 9.93 2.59 -2.60
N ALA A 43 11.15 2.09 -2.48
CA ALA A 43 11.48 0.70 -2.80
C ALA A 43 10.71 -0.29 -1.91
N ASP A 44 10.60 0.00 -0.62
CA ASP A 44 9.85 -0.83 0.33
C ASP A 44 8.36 -0.88 -0.04
N ILE A 45 7.76 0.25 -0.44
CA ILE A 45 6.38 0.26 -0.95
C ILE A 45 6.23 -0.70 -2.13
N GLY A 46 7.16 -0.65 -3.09
CA GLY A 46 7.13 -1.53 -4.26
C GLY A 46 7.22 -3.01 -3.89
N ILE A 47 8.12 -3.37 -2.99
CA ILE A 47 8.32 -4.75 -2.54
C ILE A 47 7.08 -5.27 -1.80
N GLU A 48 6.57 -4.49 -0.86
CA GLU A 48 5.41 -4.87 -0.06
C GLU A 48 4.15 -4.99 -0.93
N LEU A 49 3.96 -4.07 -1.87
CA LEU A 49 2.86 -4.11 -2.83
C LEU A 49 2.87 -5.39 -3.67
N GLU A 50 4.03 -5.79 -4.19
CA GLU A 50 4.15 -7.03 -4.95
C GLU A 50 3.82 -8.26 -4.09
N GLY A 51 4.26 -8.29 -2.84
CA GLY A 51 3.91 -9.33 -1.89
C GLY A 51 2.40 -9.43 -1.68
N MET A 52 1.72 -8.30 -1.48
CA MET A 52 0.26 -8.21 -1.35
C MET A 52 -0.45 -8.74 -2.59
N ARG A 53 0.01 -8.34 -3.77
CA ARG A 53 -0.55 -8.73 -5.06
C ARG A 53 -0.46 -10.23 -5.28
N LEU A 54 0.73 -10.79 -5.09
CA LEU A 54 0.98 -12.22 -5.29
C LEU A 54 0.18 -13.08 -4.31
N ALA A 55 0.10 -12.68 -3.05
CA ALA A 55 -0.71 -13.40 -2.05
C ALA A 55 -2.20 -13.38 -2.42
N THR A 56 -2.71 -12.24 -2.88
CA THR A 56 -4.10 -12.08 -3.31
C THR A 56 -4.39 -12.94 -4.55
N TYR A 57 -3.52 -12.90 -5.54
CA TYR A 57 -3.67 -13.70 -6.75
C TYR A 57 -3.58 -15.21 -6.48
N ARG A 58 -2.70 -15.63 -5.55
CA ARG A 58 -2.62 -17.03 -5.16
C ARG A 58 -3.95 -17.52 -4.57
N ALA A 59 -4.56 -16.74 -3.67
CA ALA A 59 -5.85 -17.10 -3.10
C ALA A 59 -6.95 -17.16 -4.16
N ALA A 60 -7.01 -16.16 -5.05
CA ALA A 60 -7.99 -16.08 -6.13
C ALA A 60 -7.83 -17.25 -7.12
N SER A 61 -6.60 -17.57 -7.52
CA SER A 61 -6.32 -18.67 -8.45
C SER A 61 -6.73 -20.02 -7.88
N ARG A 62 -6.49 -20.27 -6.60
CA ARG A 62 -6.95 -21.51 -5.95
C ARG A 62 -8.48 -21.61 -5.94
N ALA A 63 -9.15 -20.50 -5.63
CA ALA A 63 -10.61 -20.45 -5.65
C ALA A 63 -11.16 -20.71 -7.05
N GLU A 64 -10.59 -20.10 -8.07
CA GLU A 64 -10.99 -20.29 -9.47
C GLU A 64 -10.81 -21.75 -9.92
N GLN A 65 -9.78 -22.42 -9.45
CA GLN A 65 -9.53 -23.83 -9.73
C GLN A 65 -10.38 -24.81 -8.88
N GLY A 66 -11.28 -24.33 -8.05
CA GLY A 66 -12.08 -25.16 -7.16
C GLY A 66 -11.28 -25.83 -6.04
N ARG A 67 -10.08 -25.33 -5.74
CA ARG A 67 -9.20 -25.85 -4.68
C ARG A 67 -9.48 -25.16 -3.35
N PRO A 68 -9.21 -25.81 -2.21
CA PRO A 68 -9.31 -25.14 -0.91
C PRO A 68 -8.43 -23.88 -0.87
N PHE A 69 -8.98 -22.75 -0.44
CA PHE A 69 -8.28 -21.46 -0.46
C PHE A 69 -8.42 -20.65 0.83
N ALA A 70 -9.08 -21.18 1.85
CA ALA A 70 -9.32 -20.46 3.11
C ALA A 70 -8.01 -19.98 3.76
N ARG A 71 -6.98 -20.84 3.79
CA ARG A 71 -5.67 -20.50 4.34
C ARG A 71 -5.01 -19.35 3.55
N GLU A 72 -5.00 -19.46 2.23
CA GLU A 72 -4.41 -18.45 1.35
C GLU A 72 -5.16 -17.12 1.43
N ALA A 73 -6.49 -17.16 1.55
CA ALA A 73 -7.30 -15.96 1.74
C ALA A 73 -6.99 -15.28 3.09
N ALA A 74 -6.83 -16.07 4.16
CA ALA A 74 -6.45 -15.54 5.47
C ALA A 74 -5.05 -14.91 5.45
N LEU A 75 -4.08 -15.56 4.81
CA LEU A 75 -2.73 -15.00 4.65
C LEU A 75 -2.73 -13.70 3.84
N ALA A 76 -3.44 -13.67 2.72
CA ALA A 76 -3.59 -12.45 1.91
C ALA A 76 -4.24 -11.33 2.72
N ARG A 77 -5.27 -11.65 3.51
CA ARG A 77 -5.97 -10.69 4.36
C ARG A 77 -5.03 -10.09 5.41
N GLN A 78 -4.26 -10.93 6.09
CA GLN A 78 -3.29 -10.48 7.09
C GLN A 78 -2.23 -9.58 6.45
N LEU A 79 -1.67 -10.00 5.34
CA LEU A 79 -0.63 -9.28 4.63
C LEU A 79 -1.12 -7.91 4.14
N CYS A 80 -2.31 -7.88 3.50
CA CYS A 80 -2.89 -6.63 3.01
C CYS A 80 -3.26 -5.67 4.15
N GLY A 81 -3.70 -6.19 5.29
CA GLY A 81 -3.98 -5.38 6.47
C GLY A 81 -2.72 -4.72 7.02
N GLU A 82 -1.64 -5.47 7.15
CA GLU A 82 -0.38 -4.98 7.69
C GLU A 82 0.35 -4.03 6.72
N TYR A 83 0.62 -4.50 5.52
CA TYR A 83 1.40 -3.70 4.55
C TYR A 83 0.60 -2.57 3.92
N GLY A 84 -0.71 -2.72 3.78
CA GLY A 84 -1.56 -1.62 3.34
C GLY A 84 -1.44 -0.41 4.26
N MET A 85 -1.44 -0.63 5.57
CA MET A 85 -1.23 0.44 6.55
C MET A 85 0.15 1.08 6.44
N LYS A 86 1.20 0.27 6.29
CA LYS A 86 2.58 0.77 6.11
C LYS A 86 2.70 1.60 4.85
N ILE A 87 2.15 1.13 3.74
CA ILE A 87 2.18 1.84 2.45
C ILE A 87 1.40 3.16 2.53
N GLY A 88 0.21 3.14 3.11
CA GLY A 88 -0.58 4.35 3.29
C GLY A 88 0.13 5.41 4.13
N SER A 89 0.73 4.99 5.24
CA SER A 89 1.52 5.86 6.11
C SER A 89 2.76 6.40 5.40
N ALA A 90 3.47 5.56 4.66
CA ALA A 90 4.65 5.96 3.90
C ALA A 90 4.30 6.98 2.81
N GLY A 91 3.16 6.82 2.13
CA GLY A 91 2.68 7.79 1.14
C GLY A 91 2.48 9.18 1.73
N VAL A 92 1.85 9.26 2.90
CA VAL A 92 1.68 10.53 3.63
C VAL A 92 3.05 11.10 4.03
N GLN A 93 3.93 10.28 4.56
CA GLN A 93 5.27 10.69 5.00
C GLN A 93 6.10 11.24 3.83
N LEU A 94 6.05 10.60 2.67
CA LEU A 94 6.83 10.98 1.49
C LEU A 94 6.41 12.36 0.93
N LEU A 95 5.15 12.73 1.09
CA LEU A 95 4.67 14.05 0.70
C LEU A 95 4.89 15.12 1.78
N GLY A 96 5.29 14.74 2.98
CA GLY A 96 5.46 15.66 4.09
C GLY A 96 4.16 16.40 4.43
N GLY A 97 4.21 17.71 4.60
CA GLY A 97 3.01 18.51 4.87
C GLY A 97 1.92 18.38 3.81
N HIS A 98 2.29 18.19 2.55
CA HIS A 98 1.34 17.96 1.44
C HIS A 98 0.59 16.64 1.56
N GLY A 99 1.13 15.66 2.26
CA GLY A 99 0.46 14.39 2.49
C GLY A 99 -0.71 14.48 3.47
N TYR A 100 -0.76 15.54 4.23
CA TYR A 100 -1.77 15.76 5.28
C TYR A 100 -2.97 16.57 4.82
N VAL A 101 -2.94 17.16 3.62
CA VAL A 101 -3.96 18.04 3.10
C VAL A 101 -4.76 17.38 1.98
N LYS A 102 -5.99 17.84 1.77
CA LYS A 102 -6.94 17.24 0.82
C LYS A 102 -6.61 17.51 -0.65
N GLU A 103 -5.73 18.46 -0.93
CA GLU A 103 -5.25 18.77 -2.28
C GLU A 103 -4.47 17.60 -2.90
N HIS A 104 -3.96 16.68 -2.07
CA HIS A 104 -3.28 15.47 -2.50
C HIS A 104 -4.05 14.22 -2.04
N PRO A 105 -4.15 13.16 -2.86
CA PRO A 105 -5.02 12.02 -2.54
C PRO A 105 -4.46 11.05 -1.51
N VAL A 106 -3.17 11.14 -1.15
CA VAL A 106 -2.53 10.16 -0.27
C VAL A 106 -3.16 10.10 1.13
N GLU A 107 -3.71 11.21 1.64
CA GLU A 107 -4.39 11.21 2.94
C GLU A 107 -5.66 10.35 2.92
N ARG A 108 -6.39 10.37 1.81
CA ARG A 108 -7.58 9.53 1.61
C ARG A 108 -7.18 8.07 1.47
N TRP A 109 -6.18 7.79 0.66
CA TRP A 109 -5.68 6.42 0.48
C TRP A 109 -5.14 5.83 1.78
N TYR A 110 -4.48 6.63 2.61
CA TYR A 110 -4.08 6.23 3.96
C TYR A 110 -5.28 5.77 4.79
N ARG A 111 -6.35 6.56 4.81
CA ARG A 111 -7.58 6.22 5.56
C ARG A 111 -8.25 4.97 5.00
N ASP A 112 -8.31 4.84 3.68
CA ASP A 112 -8.91 3.68 3.01
C ASP A 112 -8.12 2.40 3.30
N LEU A 113 -6.80 2.45 3.22
CA LEU A 113 -5.95 1.31 3.55
C LEU A 113 -6.06 0.92 5.04
N ARG A 114 -6.18 1.89 5.92
CA ARG A 114 -6.44 1.62 7.34
C ARG A 114 -7.80 0.96 7.55
N ALA A 115 -8.83 1.41 6.84
CA ALA A 115 -10.16 0.82 6.91
C ALA A 115 -10.16 -0.65 6.49
N VAL A 116 -9.46 -1.00 5.42
CA VAL A 116 -9.31 -2.40 4.98
C VAL A 116 -8.78 -3.28 6.10
N ALA A 117 -7.83 -2.80 6.88
CA ALA A 117 -7.23 -3.56 7.97
C ALA A 117 -8.22 -3.88 9.10
N VAL A 118 -9.20 -2.99 9.37
CA VAL A 118 -10.14 -3.16 10.49
C VAL A 118 -11.48 -3.78 10.09
N LEU A 119 -11.82 -3.75 8.80
CA LEU A 119 -13.06 -4.35 8.32
C LEU A 119 -13.10 -5.85 8.62
N GLU A 120 -14.27 -6.34 8.99
CA GLU A 120 -14.49 -7.74 9.35
C GLU A 120 -13.65 -8.20 10.55
N GLY A 121 -13.20 -7.27 11.39
CA GLY A 121 -12.47 -7.59 12.62
C GLY A 121 -11.02 -8.05 12.40
N GLY A 122 -10.46 -7.86 11.21
CA GLY A 122 -9.19 -8.47 10.82
C GLY A 122 -7.96 -8.07 11.64
N VAL A 123 -7.97 -6.93 12.31
CA VAL A 123 -6.81 -6.40 13.06
C VAL A 123 -6.89 -6.62 14.56
N LEU A 124 -8.09 -6.83 15.08
CA LEU A 124 -8.35 -6.79 16.51
C LEU A 124 -8.39 -8.16 17.18
N VAL A 125 -8.03 -9.17 16.47
CA VAL A 125 -8.02 -10.55 16.96
C VAL A 125 -6.62 -11.10 17.07
#